data_85815a64cc31db66fd0767a098e080a3
#
_entry.id   85815a64cc31db66fd0767a098e080a3
#
_cell.length_a   1.000
_cell.length_b   1.000
_cell.length_c   1.000
_cell.angle_alpha   90.00
_cell.angle_beta   90.00
_cell.angle_gamma   90.00
#
_symmetry.space_group_name_H-M   'P 1'
#
loop_
_entity.id
_entity.type
_entity.pdbx_description
1 polymer ?
#
loop_
_entity_poly.entity_id
_entity_poly.type
_entity_poly.pdbx_seq_one_letter_code
_entity_poly.pdbx_strand_id
1 'polypeptide(L)'
;MSAARKLLNDLRLPVVGAPMFLVSGPDLVIAQCKAGVLGSFPALNARPQELLDAWLTQIDDALAAYRREHPDAIVAPYAVNLIVNPANKRLDADLETCVRHKVPVIITSLGAPTALAKRVHEYGGVVFHDVIRVRYAEKALEAGVDGLILVCAGAGGHAGRLNPFALTNEVRRFYDGPLVLAGSITDGADVLAAQAMGCDAAYLGTRFIATRESMAAEHYKQMIVDCNAEDIVYTPYFSGVHGSYLKPSIRNAGLDPDNLPVAPPEGFKYRSRDERPKTWKEIFGAGQGVGNIDSVLAAGEVVDRMVREYAAARARICPAR
;
A
#
# COMPACT_ATOMS: atom_id res chain seq x y z
N MET A 1 5.58 -22.79 -9.61
CA MET A 1 5.38 -21.58 -8.77
C MET A 1 5.42 -20.38 -9.70
N SER A 2 4.38 -19.50 -9.68
CA SER A 2 4.35 -18.32 -10.54
C SER A 2 5.46 -17.32 -10.20
N ALA A 3 5.84 -16.45 -11.16
CA ALA A 3 6.84 -15.40 -10.94
C ALA A 3 6.46 -14.49 -9.75
N ALA A 4 5.19 -14.10 -9.66
CA ALA A 4 4.69 -13.26 -8.56
C ALA A 4 4.81 -13.95 -7.18
N ARG A 5 4.51 -15.25 -7.07
CA ARG A 5 4.67 -15.98 -5.80
C ARG A 5 6.14 -16.15 -5.44
N LYS A 6 6.99 -16.44 -6.43
CA LYS A 6 8.44 -16.51 -6.20
C LYS A 6 8.96 -15.19 -5.65
N LEU A 7 8.58 -14.09 -6.27
CA LEU A 7 8.98 -12.74 -5.84
C LEU A 7 8.61 -12.47 -4.36
N LEU A 8 7.39 -12.83 -3.93
CA LEU A 8 6.96 -12.65 -2.54
C LEU A 8 7.72 -13.57 -1.57
N ASN A 9 8.06 -14.79 -1.98
CA ASN A 9 8.81 -15.75 -1.16
C ASN A 9 10.29 -15.39 -1.02
N ASP A 10 10.86 -14.68 -1.98
CA ASP A 10 12.27 -14.25 -1.94
C ASP A 10 12.48 -13.00 -1.04
N LEU A 11 11.42 -12.40 -0.49
CA LEU A 11 11.52 -11.30 0.46
C LEU A 11 12.07 -11.78 1.81
N ARG A 12 12.84 -10.93 2.50
CA ARG A 12 13.32 -11.17 3.86
C ARG A 12 12.16 -11.35 4.87
N LEU A 13 11.11 -10.58 4.69
CA LEU A 13 9.82 -10.70 5.37
C LEU A 13 8.73 -10.53 4.29
N PRO A 14 7.67 -11.35 4.25
CA PRO A 14 6.65 -11.26 3.22
C PRO A 14 5.76 -10.01 3.43
N VAL A 15 6.33 -8.85 3.16
CA VAL A 15 5.73 -7.53 3.33
C VAL A 15 5.88 -6.71 2.05
N VAL A 16 4.80 -6.07 1.68
CA VAL A 16 4.72 -5.05 0.64
C VAL A 16 4.38 -3.71 1.31
N GLY A 17 5.25 -2.73 1.19
CA GLY A 17 4.96 -1.35 1.58
C GLY A 17 3.92 -0.76 0.62
N ALA A 18 2.77 -0.34 1.13
CA ALA A 18 1.69 0.19 0.31
C ALA A 18 2.06 1.53 -0.34
N PRO A 19 1.64 1.77 -1.60
CA PRO A 19 1.84 3.05 -2.26
C PRO A 19 0.92 4.11 -1.67
N MET A 20 1.47 5.05 -0.94
CA MET A 20 0.71 6.08 -0.22
C MET A 20 0.81 7.43 -0.94
N PHE A 21 -0.36 8.00 -1.27
CA PHE A 21 -0.43 9.29 -1.94
C PHE A 21 0.16 10.42 -1.06
N LEU A 22 1.05 11.23 -1.64
CA LEU A 22 1.83 12.30 -0.99
C LEU A 22 2.78 11.85 0.13
N VAL A 23 2.93 10.56 0.37
CA VAL A 23 3.74 9.98 1.46
C VAL A 23 4.88 9.12 0.94
N SER A 24 4.60 8.22 -0.02
CA SER A 24 5.64 7.35 -0.58
C SER A 24 6.42 8.06 -1.66
N GLY A 25 7.73 8.12 -1.50
CA GLY A 25 8.70 8.64 -2.47
C GLY A 25 9.91 7.73 -2.60
N PRO A 26 10.91 8.11 -3.42
CA PRO A 26 12.09 7.28 -3.67
C PRO A 26 12.82 6.84 -2.40
N ASP A 27 13.03 7.76 -1.45
CA ASP A 27 13.80 7.47 -0.24
C ASP A 27 13.15 6.36 0.60
N LEU A 28 11.82 6.42 0.77
CA LEU A 28 11.08 5.37 1.47
C LEU A 28 11.17 4.04 0.73
N VAL A 29 10.96 4.04 -0.59
CA VAL A 29 11.03 2.84 -1.42
C VAL A 29 12.41 2.21 -1.36
N ILE A 30 13.47 3.00 -1.51
CA ILE A 30 14.86 2.55 -1.43
C ILE A 30 15.13 1.91 -0.06
N ALA A 31 14.70 2.57 1.03
CA ALA A 31 14.91 2.07 2.39
C ALA A 31 14.18 0.74 2.62
N GLN A 32 12.93 0.62 2.16
CA GLN A 32 12.15 -0.61 2.23
C GLN A 32 12.82 -1.76 1.44
N CYS A 33 13.23 -1.50 0.20
CA CYS A 33 13.87 -2.50 -0.65
C CYS A 33 15.23 -2.95 -0.09
N LYS A 34 16.05 -2.04 0.43
CA LYS A 34 17.31 -2.36 1.13
C LYS A 34 17.07 -3.18 2.39
N ALA A 35 15.97 -2.98 3.09
CA ALA A 35 15.59 -3.77 4.26
C ALA A 35 15.03 -5.16 3.90
N GLY A 36 14.82 -5.47 2.61
CA GLY A 36 14.38 -6.76 2.11
C GLY A 36 12.86 -6.95 2.04
N VAL A 37 12.09 -5.85 2.06
CA VAL A 37 10.64 -5.84 1.81
C VAL A 37 10.33 -5.04 0.56
N LEU A 38 9.27 -5.39 -0.16
CA LEU A 38 8.90 -4.73 -1.41
C LEU A 38 8.42 -3.31 -1.12
N GLY A 39 9.16 -2.31 -1.57
CA GLY A 39 8.77 -0.90 -1.48
C GLY A 39 7.88 -0.46 -2.65
N SER A 40 6.95 0.47 -2.42
CA SER A 40 6.14 0.98 -3.52
C SER A 40 5.76 2.45 -3.38
N PHE A 41 5.44 3.09 -4.51
CA PHE A 41 4.93 4.46 -4.55
C PHE A 41 3.91 4.64 -5.68
N PRO A 42 2.95 5.60 -5.56
CA PRO A 42 2.07 5.95 -6.65
C PRO A 42 2.79 6.80 -7.69
N ALA A 43 2.70 6.48 -8.99
CA ALA A 43 3.25 7.30 -10.06
C ALA A 43 2.75 8.76 -9.99
N LEU A 44 1.53 8.96 -9.50
CA LEU A 44 0.92 10.28 -9.30
C LEU A 44 1.61 11.15 -8.24
N ASN A 45 2.53 10.60 -7.43
CA ASN A 45 3.34 11.38 -6.50
C ASN A 45 4.49 12.13 -7.21
N ALA A 46 5.01 11.59 -8.29
CA ALA A 46 6.00 12.26 -9.13
C ALA A 46 5.30 13.38 -9.93
N ARG A 47 5.56 14.64 -9.59
CA ARG A 47 4.94 15.82 -10.20
C ARG A 47 5.98 16.90 -10.43
N PRO A 48 6.15 17.33 -11.69
CA PRO A 48 5.40 16.95 -12.90
C PRO A 48 5.67 15.50 -13.35
N GLN A 49 5.03 15.05 -14.44
CA GLN A 49 5.08 13.64 -14.88
C GLN A 49 6.51 13.19 -15.21
N GLU A 50 7.31 14.05 -15.75
CA GLU A 50 8.72 13.81 -16.12
C GLU A 50 9.59 13.45 -14.90
N LEU A 51 9.18 13.84 -13.70
CA LEU A 51 9.87 13.47 -12.46
C LEU A 51 9.81 11.96 -12.18
N LEU A 52 8.83 11.23 -12.76
CA LEU A 52 8.74 9.78 -12.61
C LEU A 52 9.99 9.08 -13.15
N ASP A 53 10.50 9.51 -14.28
CA ASP A 53 11.72 8.96 -14.89
C ASP A 53 12.95 9.16 -13.97
N ALA A 54 13.10 10.35 -13.41
CA ALA A 54 14.18 10.65 -12.48
C ALA A 54 14.06 9.82 -11.16
N TRP A 55 12.84 9.62 -10.65
CA TRP A 55 12.61 8.80 -9.46
C TRP A 55 12.95 7.33 -9.69
N LEU A 56 12.57 6.79 -10.84
CA LEU A 56 12.88 5.41 -11.20
C LEU A 56 14.39 5.22 -11.36
N THR A 57 15.07 6.14 -12.03
CA THR A 57 16.55 6.15 -12.15
C THR A 57 17.21 6.18 -10.77
N GLN A 58 16.77 7.08 -9.88
CA GLN A 58 17.29 7.17 -8.50
C GLN A 58 17.14 5.84 -7.75
N ILE A 59 15.98 5.19 -7.84
CA ILE A 59 15.71 3.91 -7.17
C ILE A 59 16.60 2.82 -7.77
N ASP A 60 16.64 2.68 -9.07
CA ASP A 60 17.42 1.65 -9.79
C ASP A 60 18.91 1.77 -9.44
N ASP A 61 19.47 2.98 -9.52
CA ASP A 61 20.89 3.26 -9.22
C ASP A 61 21.20 2.97 -7.76
N ALA A 62 20.37 3.42 -6.82
CA ALA A 62 20.57 3.21 -5.39
C ALA A 62 20.51 1.73 -4.99
N LEU A 63 19.58 0.96 -5.58
CA LEU A 63 19.47 -0.47 -5.32
C LEU A 63 20.59 -1.26 -6.00
N ALA A 64 21.00 -0.88 -7.21
CA ALA A 64 22.14 -1.49 -7.89
C ALA A 64 23.47 -1.23 -7.14
N ALA A 65 23.70 -0.03 -6.64
CA ALA A 65 24.85 0.29 -5.83
C ALA A 65 24.87 -0.54 -4.53
N TYR A 66 23.74 -0.58 -3.82
CA TYR A 66 23.63 -1.33 -2.58
C TYR A 66 23.87 -2.85 -2.76
N ARG A 67 23.37 -3.45 -3.85
CA ARG A 67 23.63 -4.86 -4.16
C ARG A 67 25.12 -5.15 -4.41
N ARG A 68 25.84 -4.21 -5.02
CA ARG A 68 27.30 -4.36 -5.22
C ARG A 68 28.08 -4.28 -3.90
N GLU A 69 27.65 -3.38 -2.99
CA GLU A 69 28.30 -3.19 -1.69
C GLU A 69 27.96 -4.28 -0.68
N HIS A 70 26.76 -4.87 -0.82
CA HIS A 70 26.22 -5.88 0.09
C HIS A 70 25.72 -7.12 -0.67
N PRO A 71 26.63 -7.95 -1.22
CA PRO A 71 26.27 -9.08 -2.10
C PRO A 71 25.41 -10.15 -1.42
N ASP A 72 25.51 -10.28 -0.09
CA ASP A 72 24.76 -11.26 0.70
C ASP A 72 23.38 -10.69 1.20
N ALA A 73 23.10 -9.42 0.96
CA ALA A 73 21.87 -8.81 1.41
C ALA A 73 20.69 -9.21 0.52
N ILE A 74 19.55 -9.51 1.13
CA ILE A 74 18.28 -9.65 0.42
C ILE A 74 17.77 -8.25 0.08
N VAL A 75 17.94 -7.85 -1.19
CA VAL A 75 17.45 -6.57 -1.71
C VAL A 75 16.19 -6.81 -2.52
N ALA A 76 15.05 -6.40 -1.97
CA ALA A 76 13.75 -6.59 -2.62
C ALA A 76 13.60 -5.76 -3.91
N PRO A 77 12.74 -6.18 -4.85
CA PRO A 77 12.30 -5.32 -5.95
C PRO A 77 11.36 -4.23 -5.43
N TYR A 78 11.12 -3.23 -6.28
CA TYR A 78 10.12 -2.19 -5.99
C TYR A 78 8.90 -2.30 -6.90
N ALA A 79 7.82 -1.59 -6.52
CA ALA A 79 6.61 -1.48 -7.30
C ALA A 79 6.20 -0.03 -7.56
N VAL A 80 5.50 0.19 -8.66
CA VAL A 80 4.83 1.46 -8.97
C VAL A 80 3.32 1.23 -9.03
N ASN A 81 2.57 2.07 -8.33
CA ASN A 81 1.10 2.03 -8.42
C ASN A 81 0.60 2.92 -9.56
N LEU A 82 -0.24 2.35 -10.41
CA LEU A 82 -0.93 2.99 -11.51
C LEU A 82 -2.45 2.93 -11.31
N ILE A 83 -3.09 4.08 -11.23
CA ILE A 83 -4.54 4.19 -11.09
C ILE A 83 -5.19 3.99 -12.48
N VAL A 84 -5.89 2.87 -12.65
CA VAL A 84 -6.59 2.51 -13.89
C VAL A 84 -8.00 3.12 -13.88
N ASN A 85 -8.07 4.42 -14.14
CA ASN A 85 -9.33 5.16 -14.19
C ASN A 85 -9.32 6.11 -15.39
N PRO A 86 -10.38 6.21 -16.17
CA PRO A 86 -10.47 7.14 -17.32
C PRO A 86 -10.20 8.62 -16.96
N ALA A 87 -10.41 9.00 -15.71
CA ALA A 87 -10.06 10.34 -15.22
C ALA A 87 -8.55 10.55 -15.03
N ASN A 88 -7.75 9.48 -14.96
CA ASN A 88 -6.29 9.58 -14.89
C ASN A 88 -5.69 9.82 -16.28
N LYS A 89 -5.50 11.09 -16.63
CA LYS A 89 -4.93 11.49 -17.92
C LYS A 89 -3.44 11.18 -18.08
N ARG A 90 -2.77 10.77 -17.00
CA ARG A 90 -1.34 10.42 -17.01
C ARG A 90 -1.07 8.94 -17.22
N LEU A 91 -2.10 8.07 -17.16
CA LEU A 91 -1.94 6.63 -17.12
C LEU A 91 -1.01 6.10 -18.23
N ASP A 92 -1.23 6.51 -19.47
CA ASP A 92 -0.45 6.01 -20.60
C ASP A 92 1.01 6.49 -20.55
N ALA A 93 1.25 7.76 -20.21
CA ALA A 93 2.60 8.31 -20.08
C ALA A 93 3.36 7.68 -18.89
N ASP A 94 2.68 7.48 -17.76
CA ASP A 94 3.26 6.82 -16.58
C ASP A 94 3.58 5.35 -16.88
N LEU A 95 2.70 4.63 -17.56
CA LEU A 95 2.92 3.25 -17.99
C LEU A 95 4.11 3.17 -18.97
N GLU A 96 4.20 4.05 -19.94
CA GLU A 96 5.32 4.09 -20.89
C GLU A 96 6.66 4.27 -20.17
N THR A 97 6.71 5.14 -19.17
CA THR A 97 7.90 5.35 -18.35
C THR A 97 8.23 4.07 -17.55
N CYS A 98 7.24 3.43 -16.94
CA CYS A 98 7.44 2.16 -16.23
C CYS A 98 7.95 1.04 -17.15
N VAL A 99 7.45 0.97 -18.39
CA VAL A 99 7.91 -0.01 -19.40
C VAL A 99 9.37 0.23 -19.80
N ARG A 100 9.79 1.48 -20.02
CA ARG A 100 11.19 1.81 -20.34
C ARG A 100 12.15 1.38 -19.21
N HIS A 101 11.76 1.59 -17.96
CA HIS A 101 12.53 1.18 -16.80
C HIS A 101 12.36 -0.31 -16.44
N LYS A 102 11.48 -1.05 -17.15
CA LYS A 102 11.14 -2.44 -16.83
C LYS A 102 10.81 -2.63 -15.35
N VAL A 103 9.96 -1.74 -14.82
CA VAL A 103 9.56 -1.77 -13.40
C VAL A 103 9.12 -3.18 -13.00
N PRO A 104 9.76 -3.82 -12.01
CA PRO A 104 9.54 -5.23 -11.72
C PRO A 104 8.11 -5.59 -11.36
N VAL A 105 7.43 -4.68 -10.63
CA VAL A 105 6.07 -4.90 -10.14
C VAL A 105 5.21 -3.67 -10.41
N ILE A 106 4.06 -3.87 -11.01
CA ILE A 106 3.02 -2.84 -11.12
C ILE A 106 1.85 -3.19 -10.19
N ILE A 107 1.45 -2.25 -9.37
CA ILE A 107 0.23 -2.34 -8.56
C ILE A 107 -0.84 -1.50 -9.25
N THR A 108 -2.00 -2.09 -9.56
CA THR A 108 -3.09 -1.39 -10.22
C THR A 108 -4.31 -1.25 -9.31
N SER A 109 -5.07 -0.18 -9.47
CA SER A 109 -6.25 0.13 -8.67
C SER A 109 -7.36 0.75 -9.53
N LEU A 110 -8.61 0.59 -9.14
CA LEU A 110 -9.79 1.31 -9.65
C LEU A 110 -10.20 1.03 -11.12
N GLY A 111 -9.94 -0.11 -11.68
CA GLY A 111 -10.41 -0.46 -13.04
C GLY A 111 -9.74 -1.71 -13.57
N ALA A 112 -10.29 -2.32 -14.61
CA ALA A 112 -9.73 -3.52 -15.19
C ALA A 112 -8.42 -3.21 -15.94
N PRO A 113 -7.26 -3.78 -15.55
CA PRO A 113 -5.95 -3.42 -16.11
C PRO A 113 -5.55 -4.25 -17.34
N THR A 114 -6.48 -4.78 -18.13
CA THR A 114 -6.21 -5.78 -19.19
C THR A 114 -5.11 -5.36 -20.17
N ALA A 115 -5.20 -4.17 -20.75
CA ALA A 115 -4.18 -3.68 -21.70
C ALA A 115 -2.84 -3.39 -21.00
N LEU A 116 -2.90 -2.87 -19.78
CA LEU A 116 -1.73 -2.57 -18.96
C LEU A 116 -1.00 -3.87 -18.58
N ALA A 117 -1.71 -4.88 -18.09
CA ALA A 117 -1.12 -6.15 -17.69
C ALA A 117 -0.36 -6.81 -18.85
N LYS A 118 -0.95 -6.82 -20.06
CA LYS A 118 -0.28 -7.32 -21.25
C LYS A 118 1.05 -6.61 -21.53
N ARG A 119 1.07 -5.27 -21.47
CA ARG A 119 2.28 -4.46 -21.67
C ARG A 119 3.37 -4.76 -20.63
N VAL A 120 2.97 -4.97 -19.37
CA VAL A 120 3.89 -5.30 -18.28
C VAL A 120 4.47 -6.70 -18.47
N HIS A 121 3.67 -7.67 -18.88
CA HIS A 121 4.12 -9.04 -19.15
C HIS A 121 5.10 -9.11 -20.34
N GLU A 122 5.01 -8.23 -21.33
CA GLU A 122 5.92 -8.20 -22.49
C GLU A 122 7.39 -8.02 -22.08
N TYR A 123 7.68 -7.35 -20.97
CA TYR A 123 9.06 -7.23 -20.46
C TYR A 123 9.37 -8.11 -19.25
N GLY A 124 8.44 -8.98 -18.84
CA GLY A 124 8.61 -9.92 -17.73
C GLY A 124 8.27 -9.35 -16.34
N GLY A 125 7.63 -8.19 -16.26
CA GLY A 125 7.08 -7.63 -15.02
C GLY A 125 5.85 -8.38 -14.55
N VAL A 126 5.46 -8.19 -13.28
CA VAL A 126 4.25 -8.76 -12.68
C VAL A 126 3.26 -7.69 -12.27
N VAL A 127 1.96 -8.03 -12.30
CA VAL A 127 0.88 -7.10 -11.97
C VAL A 127 0.06 -7.62 -10.79
N PHE A 128 0.01 -6.82 -9.73
CA PHE A 128 -0.96 -6.99 -8.63
C PHE A 128 -2.11 -5.99 -8.78
N HIS A 129 -3.30 -6.37 -8.29
CA HIS A 129 -4.47 -5.48 -8.34
C HIS A 129 -5.17 -5.37 -6.99
N ASP A 130 -5.46 -4.12 -6.57
CA ASP A 130 -6.21 -3.82 -5.36
C ASP A 130 -7.69 -4.17 -5.53
N VAL A 131 -8.22 -5.01 -4.65
CA VAL A 131 -9.62 -5.42 -4.63
C VAL A 131 -10.23 -5.32 -3.24
N ILE A 132 -11.52 -4.98 -3.17
CA ILE A 132 -12.27 -4.79 -1.92
C ILE A 132 -13.46 -5.72 -1.79
N ARG A 133 -13.71 -6.59 -2.78
CA ARG A 133 -14.81 -7.57 -2.81
C ARG A 133 -14.57 -8.66 -3.86
N VAL A 134 -15.23 -9.80 -3.70
CA VAL A 134 -15.10 -10.98 -4.58
C VAL A 134 -15.27 -10.64 -6.05
N ARG A 135 -16.36 -9.96 -6.43
CA ARG A 135 -16.62 -9.59 -7.83
C ARG A 135 -15.47 -8.80 -8.48
N TYR A 136 -14.73 -8.01 -7.70
CA TYR A 136 -13.58 -7.27 -8.24
C TYR A 136 -12.35 -8.17 -8.34
N ALA A 137 -12.21 -9.15 -7.45
CA ALA A 137 -11.18 -10.18 -7.56
C ALA A 137 -11.35 -11.00 -8.84
N GLU A 138 -12.57 -11.50 -9.12
CA GLU A 138 -12.89 -12.23 -10.34
C GLU A 138 -12.55 -11.41 -11.60
N LYS A 139 -13.01 -10.15 -11.67
CA LYS A 139 -12.71 -9.25 -12.79
C LYS A 139 -11.24 -8.93 -12.98
N ALA A 140 -10.48 -8.80 -11.89
CA ALA A 140 -9.04 -8.59 -11.97
C ALA A 140 -8.33 -9.81 -12.55
N LEU A 141 -8.74 -11.01 -12.13
CA LEU A 141 -8.19 -12.25 -12.68
C LEU A 141 -8.54 -12.44 -14.16
N GLU A 142 -9.78 -12.12 -14.58
CA GLU A 142 -10.16 -12.09 -15.99
C GLU A 142 -9.33 -11.07 -16.79
N ALA A 143 -8.89 -9.99 -16.17
CA ALA A 143 -8.01 -9.00 -16.79
C ALA A 143 -6.54 -9.44 -16.88
N GLY A 144 -6.18 -10.62 -16.35
CA GLY A 144 -4.87 -11.23 -16.48
C GLY A 144 -3.84 -10.75 -15.48
N VAL A 145 -4.24 -10.30 -14.27
CA VAL A 145 -3.28 -9.95 -13.21
C VAL A 145 -2.65 -11.20 -12.59
N ASP A 146 -1.41 -11.06 -12.07
CA ASP A 146 -0.65 -12.16 -11.48
C ASP A 146 -0.96 -12.41 -10.01
N GLY A 147 -1.52 -11.41 -9.33
CA GLY A 147 -1.88 -11.50 -7.93
C GLY A 147 -2.90 -10.45 -7.51
N LEU A 148 -3.52 -10.68 -6.37
CA LEU A 148 -4.54 -9.80 -5.79
C LEU A 148 -4.05 -9.20 -4.47
N ILE A 149 -4.40 -7.94 -4.25
CA ILE A 149 -4.24 -7.26 -2.96
C ILE A 149 -5.63 -7.06 -2.37
N LEU A 150 -5.91 -7.75 -1.27
CA LEU A 150 -7.20 -7.66 -0.58
C LEU A 150 -7.18 -6.45 0.36
N VAL A 151 -7.81 -5.35 -0.06
CA VAL A 151 -7.87 -4.13 0.74
C VAL A 151 -9.09 -4.17 1.64
N CYS A 152 -8.91 -4.70 2.84
CA CYS A 152 -9.98 -5.05 3.78
C CYS A 152 -10.33 -3.90 4.75
N ALA A 153 -11.33 -4.14 5.58
CA ALA A 153 -11.66 -3.28 6.71
C ALA A 153 -10.42 -3.07 7.61
N GLY A 154 -10.26 -1.85 8.10
CA GLY A 154 -9.10 -1.46 8.90
C GLY A 154 -7.90 -0.95 8.10
N ALA A 155 -7.89 -1.07 6.77
CA ALA A 155 -6.87 -0.43 5.94
C ALA A 155 -7.02 1.11 5.94
N GLY A 156 -5.89 1.82 5.82
CA GLY A 156 -5.86 3.28 5.71
C GLY A 156 -6.20 3.76 4.30
N GLY A 157 -6.63 5.01 4.20
CA GLY A 157 -7.04 5.58 2.92
C GLY A 157 -8.27 4.89 2.34
N HIS A 158 -8.41 4.84 1.02
CA HIS A 158 -9.51 4.14 0.37
C HIS A 158 -9.46 2.65 0.70
N ALA A 159 -10.49 2.11 1.32
CA ALA A 159 -10.52 0.75 1.83
C ALA A 159 -11.89 0.09 1.64
N GLY A 160 -11.88 -1.24 1.64
CA GLY A 160 -13.09 -2.04 1.67
C GLY A 160 -13.71 -2.10 3.07
N ARG A 161 -14.92 -2.65 3.13
CA ARG A 161 -15.68 -2.85 4.38
C ARG A 161 -15.66 -4.29 4.86
N LEU A 162 -15.17 -5.21 4.03
CA LEU A 162 -15.18 -6.62 4.35
C LEU A 162 -14.06 -6.95 5.34
N ASN A 163 -14.41 -7.80 6.28
CA ASN A 163 -13.45 -8.34 7.24
C ASN A 163 -12.37 -9.16 6.51
N PRO A 164 -11.08 -9.06 6.91
CA PRO A 164 -9.98 -9.80 6.29
C PRO A 164 -10.21 -11.32 6.21
N PHE A 165 -10.69 -11.95 7.27
CA PHE A 165 -11.00 -13.39 7.27
C PHE A 165 -12.08 -13.75 6.25
N ALA A 166 -13.16 -12.95 6.18
CA ALA A 166 -14.26 -13.23 5.26
C ALA A 166 -13.79 -13.14 3.81
N LEU A 167 -13.17 -12.02 3.42
CA LEU A 167 -12.77 -11.80 2.02
C LEU A 167 -11.68 -12.80 1.60
N THR A 168 -10.69 -13.08 2.44
CA THR A 168 -9.63 -14.05 2.12
C THR A 168 -10.21 -15.43 1.90
N ASN A 169 -11.09 -15.92 2.79
CA ASN A 169 -11.71 -17.24 2.67
C ASN A 169 -12.57 -17.35 1.42
N GLU A 170 -13.34 -16.30 1.08
CA GLU A 170 -14.16 -16.30 -0.13
C GLU A 170 -13.31 -16.33 -1.40
N VAL A 171 -12.24 -15.53 -1.47
CA VAL A 171 -11.34 -15.49 -2.63
C VAL A 171 -10.57 -16.81 -2.78
N ARG A 172 -10.13 -17.41 -1.68
CA ARG A 172 -9.42 -18.71 -1.72
C ARG A 172 -10.27 -19.88 -2.21
N ARG A 173 -11.59 -19.77 -2.29
CA ARG A 173 -12.45 -20.81 -2.87
C ARG A 173 -12.27 -20.98 -4.39
N PHE A 174 -11.78 -19.95 -5.08
CA PHE A 174 -11.64 -19.97 -6.54
C PHE A 174 -10.27 -19.51 -7.04
N TYR A 175 -9.40 -19.06 -6.15
CA TYR A 175 -8.09 -18.55 -6.53
C TYR A 175 -6.95 -19.05 -5.63
N ASP A 176 -6.04 -19.84 -6.20
CA ASP A 176 -4.83 -20.38 -5.53
C ASP A 176 -3.57 -19.57 -5.81
N GLY A 177 -3.67 -18.48 -6.56
CA GLY A 177 -2.57 -17.58 -6.90
C GLY A 177 -2.14 -16.68 -5.74
N PRO A 178 -1.16 -15.77 -5.97
CA PRO A 178 -0.65 -14.86 -4.95
C PRO A 178 -1.71 -13.93 -4.38
N LEU A 179 -1.85 -13.93 -3.04
CA LEU A 179 -2.70 -12.99 -2.29
C LEU A 179 -1.86 -12.17 -1.32
N VAL A 180 -2.10 -10.87 -1.31
CA VAL A 180 -1.51 -9.92 -0.37
C VAL A 180 -2.63 -9.31 0.46
N LEU A 181 -2.49 -9.26 1.78
CA LEU A 181 -3.54 -8.79 2.69
C LEU A 181 -3.24 -7.40 3.23
N ALA A 182 -4.21 -6.49 3.10
CA ALA A 182 -4.21 -5.17 3.73
C ALA A 182 -5.35 -5.04 4.73
N GLY A 183 -5.09 -4.39 5.86
CA GLY A 183 -6.06 -4.07 6.90
C GLY A 183 -5.49 -4.31 8.29
N SER A 184 -5.23 -3.23 9.03
CA SER A 184 -4.73 -3.23 10.43
C SER A 184 -3.43 -3.98 10.68
N ILE A 185 -2.61 -4.23 9.66
CA ILE A 185 -1.34 -4.95 9.80
C ILE A 185 -0.23 -3.94 10.09
N THR A 186 0.49 -4.11 11.21
CA THR A 186 1.49 -3.14 11.69
C THR A 186 2.74 -3.75 12.32
N ASP A 187 2.71 -5.03 12.68
CA ASP A 187 3.82 -5.73 13.30
C ASP A 187 4.08 -7.11 12.67
N GLY A 188 5.11 -7.80 13.16
CA GLY A 188 5.50 -9.11 12.63
C GLY A 188 4.51 -10.23 12.97
N ALA A 189 3.75 -10.12 14.07
CA ALA A 189 2.73 -11.10 14.42
C ALA A 189 1.53 -10.99 13.47
N ASP A 190 1.16 -9.79 13.06
CA ASP A 190 0.13 -9.54 12.06
C ASP A 190 0.52 -10.12 10.69
N VAL A 191 1.81 -10.02 10.29
CA VAL A 191 2.32 -10.64 9.06
C VAL A 191 2.16 -12.16 9.11
N LEU A 192 2.50 -12.80 10.23
CA LEU A 192 2.29 -14.23 10.42
C LEU A 192 0.81 -14.60 10.39
N ALA A 193 -0.06 -13.78 10.99
CA ALA A 193 -1.50 -13.99 10.96
C ALA A 193 -2.06 -13.93 9.52
N ALA A 194 -1.59 -12.98 8.69
CA ALA A 194 -1.96 -12.93 7.29
C ALA A 194 -1.60 -14.21 6.52
N GLN A 195 -0.41 -14.78 6.78
CA GLN A 195 -0.01 -16.06 6.20
C GLN A 195 -0.87 -17.23 6.72
N ALA A 196 -1.16 -17.27 8.03
CA ALA A 196 -2.04 -18.28 8.61
C ALA A 196 -3.46 -18.24 8.03
N MET A 197 -3.92 -17.07 7.60
CA MET A 197 -5.20 -16.91 6.88
C MET A 197 -5.14 -17.37 5.42
N GLY A 198 -3.95 -17.72 4.91
CA GLY A 198 -3.76 -18.16 3.54
C GLY A 198 -3.29 -17.07 2.57
N CYS A 199 -2.87 -15.91 3.03
CA CYS A 199 -2.22 -14.90 2.19
C CYS A 199 -0.72 -15.16 2.05
N ASP A 200 -0.14 -14.75 0.92
CA ASP A 200 1.30 -14.95 0.66
C ASP A 200 2.15 -13.82 1.29
N ALA A 201 1.57 -12.61 1.44
CA ALA A 201 2.24 -11.46 2.05
C ALA A 201 1.24 -10.48 2.70
N ALA A 202 1.77 -9.57 3.49
CA ALA A 202 1.05 -8.45 4.11
C ALA A 202 1.32 -7.12 3.38
N TYR A 203 0.34 -6.22 3.38
CA TYR A 203 0.38 -4.89 2.73
C TYR A 203 0.26 -3.79 3.78
N LEU A 204 1.34 -3.07 4.01
CA LEU A 204 1.46 -2.12 5.11
C LEU A 204 1.60 -0.68 4.59
N GLY A 205 0.65 0.19 4.94
CA GLY A 205 0.74 1.64 4.69
C GLY A 205 1.07 2.41 5.97
N THR A 206 0.13 2.44 6.90
CA THR A 206 0.15 3.29 8.09
C THR A 206 1.45 3.18 8.89
N ARG A 207 2.01 1.98 9.07
CA ARG A 207 3.28 1.77 9.76
C ARG A 207 4.44 2.53 9.11
N PHE A 208 4.46 2.60 7.77
CA PHE A 208 5.49 3.30 7.03
C PHE A 208 5.27 4.81 6.88
N ILE A 209 4.08 5.35 7.23
CA ILE A 209 3.89 6.80 7.34
C ILE A 209 4.82 7.38 8.43
N ALA A 210 4.88 6.71 9.60
CA ALA A 210 5.74 7.10 10.72
C ALA A 210 7.16 6.57 10.54
N THR A 211 7.79 6.91 9.40
CA THR A 211 9.22 6.64 9.14
C THR A 211 9.95 7.90 8.72
N ARG A 212 11.27 7.93 8.95
CA ARG A 212 12.10 9.09 8.62
C ARG A 212 12.11 9.38 7.13
N GLU A 213 12.07 8.33 6.30
CA GLU A 213 12.18 8.41 4.83
C GLU A 213 10.85 8.71 4.14
N SER A 214 9.72 8.64 4.84
CA SER A 214 8.43 9.03 4.27
C SER A 214 8.36 10.53 4.03
N MET A 215 7.69 10.95 2.96
CA MET A 215 7.44 12.36 2.64
C MET A 215 6.32 12.98 3.50
N ALA A 216 5.74 12.23 4.43
CA ALA A 216 4.74 12.75 5.35
C ALA A 216 5.31 13.89 6.19
N ALA A 217 4.54 14.96 6.37
CA ALA A 217 4.94 16.06 7.25
C ALA A 217 5.08 15.58 8.70
N GLU A 218 6.00 16.17 9.48
CA GLU A 218 6.30 15.71 10.83
C GLU A 218 5.07 15.68 11.75
N HIS A 219 4.17 16.65 11.63
CA HIS A 219 2.92 16.65 12.40
C HIS A 219 1.98 15.50 12.03
N TYR A 220 2.03 15.00 10.77
CA TYR A 220 1.28 13.80 10.38
C TYR A 220 1.92 12.54 10.96
N LYS A 221 3.25 12.42 10.92
CA LYS A 221 3.99 11.31 11.55
C LYS A 221 3.71 11.25 13.05
N GLN A 222 3.74 12.42 13.72
CA GLN A 222 3.45 12.51 15.14
C GLN A 222 1.99 12.14 15.43
N MET A 223 1.03 12.58 14.61
CA MET A 223 -0.38 12.21 14.76
C MET A 223 -0.59 10.68 14.63
N ILE A 224 0.18 9.99 13.79
CA ILE A 224 0.17 8.52 13.72
C ILE A 224 0.61 7.89 15.05
N VAL A 225 1.63 8.46 15.70
CA VAL A 225 2.16 7.96 16.97
C VAL A 225 1.20 8.23 18.15
N ASP A 226 0.48 9.34 18.10
CA ASP A 226 -0.39 9.79 19.20
C ASP A 226 -1.80 9.17 19.16
N CYS A 227 -2.18 8.56 18.03
CA CYS A 227 -3.55 8.03 17.80
C CYS A 227 -3.67 6.52 18.07
N ASN A 228 -4.91 6.11 18.27
CA ASN A 228 -5.30 4.71 18.40
C ASN A 228 -6.44 4.34 17.44
N ALA A 229 -6.92 3.09 17.47
CA ALA A 229 -7.95 2.59 16.56
C ALA A 229 -9.27 3.38 16.62
N GLU A 230 -9.64 3.95 17.78
CA GLU A 230 -10.86 4.74 17.95
C GLU A 230 -10.77 6.13 17.29
N ASP A 231 -9.54 6.58 17.00
CA ASP A 231 -9.29 7.83 16.27
C ASP A 231 -9.44 7.69 14.76
N ILE A 232 -9.85 6.53 14.26
CA ILE A 232 -10.11 6.31 12.84
C ILE A 232 -11.60 6.42 12.53
N VAL A 233 -11.94 7.30 11.57
CA VAL A 233 -13.30 7.36 11.00
C VAL A 233 -13.29 6.85 9.57
N TYR A 234 -14.27 6.03 9.23
CA TYR A 234 -14.46 5.48 7.89
C TYR A 234 -15.64 6.16 7.19
N THR A 235 -15.35 6.96 6.19
CA THR A 235 -16.35 7.84 5.55
C THR A 235 -16.05 8.06 4.06
N PRO A 236 -17.08 8.28 3.21
CA PRO A 236 -16.90 8.71 1.83
C PRO A 236 -16.83 10.25 1.70
N TYR A 237 -17.00 10.99 2.81
CA TYR A 237 -17.24 12.45 2.81
C TYR A 237 -16.16 13.25 2.06
N PHE A 238 -14.88 12.86 2.20
CA PHE A 238 -13.76 13.67 1.67
C PHE A 238 -13.45 13.44 0.20
N SER A 239 -13.58 12.21 -0.29
CA SER A 239 -13.18 11.85 -1.65
C SER A 239 -14.30 11.30 -2.53
N GLY A 240 -15.50 11.11 -1.97
CA GLY A 240 -16.62 10.42 -2.64
C GLY A 240 -16.49 8.89 -2.63
N VAL A 241 -15.35 8.37 -2.18
CA VAL A 241 -15.08 6.95 -2.00
C VAL A 241 -14.81 6.71 -0.51
N HIS A 242 -15.35 5.61 0.02
CA HIS A 242 -15.11 5.26 1.42
C HIS A 242 -13.62 5.09 1.73
N GLY A 243 -13.17 5.73 2.79
CA GLY A 243 -11.79 5.68 3.26
C GLY A 243 -11.69 5.90 4.76
N SER A 244 -10.56 5.49 5.31
CA SER A 244 -10.21 5.63 6.72
C SER A 244 -9.32 6.85 6.94
N TYR A 245 -9.71 7.72 7.86
CA TYR A 245 -9.06 9.00 8.14
C TYR A 245 -8.87 9.22 9.64
N LEU A 246 -7.83 9.98 10.01
CA LEU A 246 -7.54 10.37 11.38
C LEU A 246 -8.49 11.48 11.86
N LYS A 247 -9.25 11.21 12.91
CA LYS A 247 -10.17 12.18 13.54
C LYS A 247 -9.49 13.49 13.95
N PRO A 248 -8.27 13.48 14.53
CA PRO A 248 -7.59 14.74 14.86
C PRO A 248 -7.34 15.63 13.64
N SER A 249 -7.00 15.07 12.47
CA SER A 249 -6.81 15.87 11.25
C SER A 249 -8.11 16.53 10.78
N ILE A 250 -9.24 15.84 10.99
CA ILE A 250 -10.57 16.35 10.67
C ILE A 250 -10.95 17.49 11.61
N ARG A 251 -10.67 17.33 12.93
CA ARG A 251 -10.89 18.41 13.92
C ARG A 251 -10.04 19.63 13.62
N ASN A 252 -8.76 19.44 13.25
CA ASN A 252 -7.86 20.53 12.86
C ASN A 252 -8.35 21.29 11.62
N ALA A 253 -9.12 20.63 10.75
CA ALA A 253 -9.77 21.26 9.60
C ALA A 253 -11.13 21.92 9.94
N GLY A 254 -11.49 22.01 11.23
CA GLY A 254 -12.72 22.65 11.71
C GLY A 254 -13.99 21.83 11.55
N LEU A 255 -13.87 20.51 11.35
CA LEU A 255 -15.01 19.60 11.19
C LEU A 255 -15.15 18.68 12.42
N ASP A 256 -16.40 18.27 12.71
CA ASP A 256 -16.66 17.26 13.72
C ASP A 256 -16.60 15.84 13.08
N PRO A 257 -15.58 15.02 13.41
CA PRO A 257 -15.45 13.68 12.83
C PRO A 257 -16.57 12.72 13.23
N ASP A 258 -17.27 12.97 14.32
CA ASP A 258 -18.34 12.11 14.82
C ASP A 258 -19.71 12.51 14.25
N ASN A 259 -19.82 13.71 13.62
CA ASN A 259 -21.04 14.24 12.97
C ASN A 259 -20.76 14.70 11.53
N LEU A 260 -19.97 13.94 10.77
CA LEU A 260 -19.75 14.25 9.35
C LEU A 260 -21.06 14.09 8.58
N PRO A 261 -21.41 15.05 7.69
CA PRO A 261 -22.58 14.89 6.84
C PRO A 261 -22.50 13.62 6.02
N VAL A 262 -23.62 12.93 5.86
CA VAL A 262 -23.71 11.82 4.91
C VAL A 262 -23.46 12.41 3.52
N ALA A 263 -22.42 11.96 2.83
CA ALA A 263 -22.14 12.41 1.48
C ALA A 263 -23.35 12.07 0.60
N PRO A 264 -23.95 13.04 -0.12
CA PRO A 264 -25.04 12.76 -1.03
C PRO A 264 -24.63 11.71 -2.06
N PRO A 265 -25.52 10.80 -2.47
CA PRO A 265 -25.26 9.89 -3.56
C PRO A 265 -24.97 10.69 -4.82
N GLU A 266 -23.90 10.33 -5.51
CA GLU A 266 -23.42 10.83 -6.81
C GLU A 266 -23.65 12.33 -7.10
N GLY A 267 -22.59 13.11 -7.06
CA GLY A 267 -22.56 14.47 -7.60
C GLY A 267 -22.56 15.60 -6.60
N PHE A 268 -22.25 15.34 -5.34
CA PHE A 268 -22.08 16.43 -4.36
C PHE A 268 -20.99 17.40 -4.82
N LYS A 269 -21.42 18.54 -5.29
CA LYS A 269 -20.55 19.70 -5.54
C LYS A 269 -20.54 20.56 -4.28
N TYR A 270 -19.42 20.61 -3.59
CA TYR A 270 -19.21 21.69 -2.62
C TYR A 270 -19.49 23.05 -3.28
N ARG A 271 -19.95 24.01 -2.51
CA ARG A 271 -20.33 25.34 -3.02
C ARG A 271 -19.18 26.07 -3.71
N SER A 272 -17.94 25.84 -3.26
CA SER A 272 -16.74 26.29 -3.97
C SER A 272 -15.58 25.28 -3.80
N ARG A 273 -14.58 25.34 -4.70
CA ARG A 273 -13.39 24.50 -4.67
C ARG A 273 -12.44 24.88 -3.51
N ASP A 274 -12.56 26.13 -3.04
CA ASP A 274 -11.69 26.72 -2.01
C ASP A 274 -12.17 26.45 -0.58
N GLU A 275 -13.43 26.03 -0.39
CA GLU A 275 -14.04 25.72 0.92
C GLU A 275 -13.83 24.27 1.37
N ARG A 276 -13.14 23.45 0.57
CA ARG A 276 -12.89 22.03 0.90
C ARG A 276 -11.57 21.88 1.63
N PRO A 277 -11.55 21.17 2.78
CA PRO A 277 -10.29 20.65 3.30
C PRO A 277 -9.63 19.81 2.21
N LYS A 278 -8.36 20.07 1.93
CA LYS A 278 -7.61 19.34 0.89
C LYS A 278 -7.37 17.93 1.38
N THR A 279 -8.22 17.00 0.95
CA THR A 279 -8.07 15.57 1.22
C THR A 279 -6.64 15.14 0.91
N TRP A 280 -6.05 14.35 1.77
CA TRP A 280 -4.66 13.85 1.74
C TRP A 280 -3.57 14.90 2.03
N LYS A 281 -3.89 16.19 2.07
CA LYS A 281 -2.95 17.26 2.40
C LYS A 281 -3.22 17.88 3.78
N GLU A 282 -4.48 17.91 4.19
CA GLU A 282 -4.95 18.47 5.47
C GLU A 282 -5.74 17.42 6.26
N ILE A 283 -6.47 16.54 5.55
CA ILE A 283 -7.17 15.38 6.12
C ILE A 283 -6.32 14.14 5.85
N PHE A 284 -5.82 13.51 6.89
CA PHE A 284 -4.85 12.43 6.81
C PHE A 284 -5.49 11.05 6.89
N GLY A 285 -5.03 10.14 6.04
CA GLY A 285 -5.47 8.75 6.04
C GLY A 285 -4.64 7.89 6.98
N ALA A 286 -5.29 7.00 7.74
CA ALA A 286 -4.62 5.96 8.49
C ALA A 286 -5.52 4.75 8.68
N GLY A 287 -4.94 3.56 8.85
CA GLY A 287 -5.66 2.34 9.19
C GLY A 287 -5.83 2.15 10.68
N GLN A 288 -6.72 1.23 11.07
CA GLN A 288 -7.05 0.96 12.48
C GLN A 288 -5.87 0.36 13.28
N GLY A 289 -4.83 -0.17 12.63
CA GLY A 289 -3.61 -0.62 13.31
C GLY A 289 -2.73 0.53 13.85
N VAL A 290 -3.14 1.79 13.71
CA VAL A 290 -2.36 2.97 14.14
C VAL A 290 -1.91 2.90 15.60
N GLY A 291 -2.73 2.34 16.51
CA GLY A 291 -2.42 2.24 17.94
C GLY A 291 -1.22 1.36 18.31
N ASN A 292 -0.67 0.59 17.36
CA ASN A 292 0.55 -0.19 17.57
C ASN A 292 1.83 0.58 17.13
N ILE A 293 1.69 1.85 16.72
CA ILE A 293 2.81 2.64 16.21
C ILE A 293 3.23 3.64 17.28
N ASP A 294 4.32 3.36 17.95
CA ASP A 294 4.81 4.07 19.14
C ASP A 294 5.92 5.09 18.88
N SER A 295 6.46 5.13 17.67
CA SER A 295 7.62 5.95 17.35
C SER A 295 7.84 6.12 15.86
N VAL A 296 8.53 7.23 15.50
CA VAL A 296 9.05 7.48 14.15
C VAL A 296 10.44 6.89 14.04
N LEU A 297 10.59 5.83 13.28
CA LEU A 297 11.84 5.08 13.09
C LEU A 297 12.34 5.19 11.65
N ALA A 298 13.56 4.75 11.35
CA ALA A 298 13.95 4.47 9.97
C ALA A 298 13.18 3.25 9.45
N ALA A 299 12.89 3.19 8.16
CA ALA A 299 12.15 2.07 7.55
C ALA A 299 12.87 0.73 7.76
N GLY A 300 14.22 0.72 7.73
CA GLY A 300 15.01 -0.46 8.04
C GLY A 300 14.82 -0.93 9.49
N GLU A 301 14.81 -0.01 10.46
CA GLU A 301 14.56 -0.32 11.89
C GLU A 301 13.16 -0.92 12.09
N VAL A 302 12.15 -0.41 11.37
CA VAL A 302 10.79 -0.95 11.37
C VAL A 302 10.78 -2.39 10.87
N VAL A 303 11.45 -2.68 9.75
CA VAL A 303 11.51 -4.03 9.18
C VAL A 303 12.27 -4.96 10.12
N ASP A 304 13.39 -4.55 10.71
CA ASP A 304 14.14 -5.34 11.69
C ASP A 304 13.31 -5.69 12.93
N ARG A 305 12.51 -4.73 13.41
CA ARG A 305 11.56 -4.96 14.51
C ARG A 305 10.52 -6.00 14.10
N MET A 306 9.88 -5.84 12.94
CA MET A 306 8.89 -6.80 12.44
C MET A 306 9.45 -8.21 12.22
N VAL A 307 10.70 -8.35 11.76
CA VAL A 307 11.36 -9.65 11.62
C VAL A 307 11.49 -10.35 12.98
N ARG A 308 11.89 -9.63 14.04
CA ARG A 308 11.97 -10.18 15.39
C ARG A 308 10.59 -10.56 15.95
N GLU A 309 9.58 -9.71 15.76
CA GLU A 309 8.20 -9.94 16.18
C GLU A 309 7.59 -11.15 15.46
N TYR A 310 7.83 -11.27 14.16
CA TYR A 310 7.41 -12.43 13.35
C TYR A 310 8.03 -13.73 13.89
N ALA A 311 9.35 -13.74 14.13
CA ALA A 311 10.05 -14.91 14.66
C ALA A 311 9.52 -15.30 16.05
N ALA A 312 9.29 -14.32 16.92
CA ALA A 312 8.73 -14.54 18.27
C ALA A 312 7.29 -15.09 18.21
N ALA A 313 6.45 -14.53 17.34
CA ALA A 313 5.09 -15.01 17.15
C ALA A 313 5.08 -16.45 16.61
N ARG A 314 5.94 -16.76 15.64
CA ARG A 314 6.07 -18.10 15.07
C ARG A 314 6.54 -19.11 16.12
N ALA A 315 7.52 -18.77 16.95
CA ALA A 315 7.99 -19.64 18.03
C ALA A 315 6.90 -19.94 19.08
N ARG A 316 6.04 -18.94 19.36
CA ARG A 316 4.90 -19.09 20.29
C ARG A 316 3.83 -20.04 19.75
N ILE A 317 3.54 -19.99 18.44
CA ILE A 317 2.47 -20.80 17.82
C ILE A 317 2.97 -22.20 17.45
N CYS A 318 4.22 -22.31 17.02
CA CYS A 318 4.87 -23.55 16.64
C CYS A 318 6.10 -23.80 17.54
N PRO A 319 5.92 -24.12 18.83
CA PRO A 319 7.05 -24.42 19.70
C PRO A 319 7.82 -25.63 19.14
N ALA A 320 9.15 -25.55 19.18
CA ALA A 320 10.00 -26.71 18.88
C ALA A 320 9.59 -27.86 19.80
N ARG A 321 9.21 -29.00 19.21
CA ARG A 321 8.93 -30.22 19.95
C ARG A 321 10.21 -30.86 20.46
#